data_c9b6bb592d8a0afe9d70e7e19a01daf4
#
_entry.id   c9b6bb592d8a0afe9d70e7e19a01daf4
#
_cell.length_a   1.000
_cell.length_b   1.000
_cell.length_c   1.000
_cell.angle_alpha   90.00
_cell.angle_beta   90.00
_cell.angle_gamma   90.00
#
_symmetry.space_group_name_H-M   'P 1'
#
loop_
_entity.id
_entity.type
_entity.pdbx_description
1 polymer ?
#
loop_
_entity_poly.entity_id
_entity_poly.type
_entity_poly.pdbx_seq_one_letter_code
_entity_poly.pdbx_strand_id
1 'polypeptide(L)'
;MFEIYKDRGGQHRFRLKAKNGENIIASQAYASRATCMKGIKSVAKHAATKDNFKTKETRGGKWSFNLVAGNNKVVATSQSYADRSSMNKGIKSVMTNAPKLKIS
;
A
#
# COMPACT_ATOMS: atom_id res chain seq x y z
N MET A 1 -5.92 8.48 2.26
CA MET A 1 -5.10 9.59 1.76
C MET A 1 -3.65 9.18 1.73
N PHE A 2 -2.98 9.45 0.62
CA PHE A 2 -1.55 9.18 0.49
C PHE A 2 -0.73 10.26 1.18
N GLU A 3 0.33 9.83 1.84
CA GLU A 3 1.28 10.73 2.49
C GLU A 3 2.68 10.42 1.98
N ILE A 4 3.39 11.42 1.49
CA ILE A 4 4.77 11.27 1.03
C ILE A 4 5.70 11.81 2.13
N TYR A 5 6.73 11.04 2.45
CA TYR A 5 7.69 11.45 3.48
C TYR A 5 9.10 11.02 3.08
N LYS A 6 10.10 11.64 3.69
CA LYS A 6 11.50 11.25 3.52
C LYS A 6 11.90 10.32 4.66
N ASP A 7 12.62 9.24 4.31
CA ASP A 7 13.16 8.34 5.31
C ASP A 7 14.53 8.84 5.80
N ARG A 8 15.15 8.08 6.69
CA ARG A 8 16.46 8.46 7.26
C ARG A 8 17.57 8.56 6.23
N GLY A 9 17.49 7.81 5.14
CA GLY A 9 18.46 7.85 4.06
C GLY A 9 18.21 8.96 3.06
N GLY A 10 17.21 9.81 3.30
CA GLY A 10 16.86 10.91 2.38
C GLY A 10 16.07 10.45 1.17
N GLN A 11 15.61 9.21 1.14
CA GLN A 11 14.80 8.71 0.04
C GLN A 11 13.33 8.98 0.30
N HIS A 12 12.54 9.01 -0.77
CA HIS A 12 11.12 9.30 -0.69
C HIS A 12 10.31 8.01 -0.57
N ARG A 13 9.34 8.01 0.31
CA ARG A 13 8.41 6.90 0.50
C ARG A 13 7.00 7.44 0.59
N PHE A 14 6.02 6.60 0.33
CA PHE A 14 4.62 6.95 0.57
C PHE A 14 3.93 5.87 1.39
N ARG A 15 2.85 6.28 2.02
CA ARG A 15 1.95 5.36 2.71
C ARG A 15 0.53 5.83 2.46
N LEU A 16 -0.40 4.88 2.52
CA LEU A 16 -1.82 5.18 2.41
C LEU A 16 -2.45 5.05 3.79
N LYS A 17 -3.12 6.10 4.21
CA LYS A 17 -3.82 6.14 5.49
C LYS A 17 -5.32 6.04 5.29
N ALA A 18 -5.99 5.30 6.19
CA ALA A 18 -7.44 5.27 6.25
C ALA A 18 -7.95 6.53 6.94
N LYS A 19 -9.28 6.71 6.95
CA LYS A 19 -9.91 7.87 7.58
C LYS A 19 -9.59 7.99 9.07
N ASN A 20 -9.38 6.86 9.76
CA ASN A 20 -9.04 6.85 11.17
C ASN A 20 -7.56 7.09 11.45
N GLY A 21 -6.77 7.41 10.42
CA GLY A 21 -5.34 7.68 10.57
C GLY A 21 -4.46 6.44 10.56
N GLU A 22 -5.01 5.24 10.42
CA GLU A 22 -4.22 4.01 10.37
C GLU A 22 -3.49 3.87 9.04
N ASN A 23 -2.22 3.47 9.11
CA ASN A 23 -1.45 3.14 7.90
C ASN A 23 -1.91 1.79 7.37
N ILE A 24 -2.36 1.77 6.11
CA ILE A 24 -2.86 0.54 5.50
C ILE A 24 -1.74 -0.14 4.71
N ILE A 25 -1.05 0.63 3.87
CA ILE A 25 0.05 0.14 3.04
C ILE A 25 1.19 1.15 3.03
N ALA A 26 2.40 0.65 2.76
CA ALA A 26 3.59 1.48 2.64
C ALA A 26 4.38 1.05 1.40
N SER A 27 5.10 2.00 0.81
CA SER A 27 5.90 1.75 -0.38
C SER A 27 7.34 1.39 -0.04
N GLN A 28 8.06 0.95 -1.07
CA GLN A 28 9.51 0.90 -1.06
C GLN A 28 10.08 2.32 -1.14
N ALA A 29 11.40 2.47 -1.02
CA ALA A 29 12.07 3.75 -1.13
C ALA A 29 12.26 4.15 -2.59
N TYR A 30 12.06 5.43 -2.88
CA TYR A 30 12.28 6.02 -4.20
C TYR A 30 13.34 7.10 -4.12
N ALA A 31 14.15 7.22 -5.17
CA ALA A 31 15.23 8.20 -5.23
C ALA A 31 14.73 9.64 -5.32
N SER A 32 13.55 9.86 -5.89
CA SER A 32 13.00 11.20 -6.07
C SER A 32 11.52 11.24 -5.76
N ARG A 33 10.99 12.44 -5.50
CA ARG A 33 9.56 12.65 -5.32
C ARG A 33 8.78 12.29 -6.59
N ALA A 34 9.35 12.58 -7.77
CA ALA A 34 8.68 12.26 -9.04
C ALA A 34 8.46 10.76 -9.20
N THR A 35 9.46 9.94 -8.90
CA THR A 35 9.30 8.47 -8.97
C THR A 35 8.36 7.96 -7.90
N CYS A 36 8.36 8.58 -6.72
CA CYS A 36 7.42 8.26 -5.66
C CYS A 36 5.97 8.53 -6.10
N MET A 37 5.73 9.65 -6.76
CA MET A 37 4.42 10.00 -7.32
C MET A 37 3.95 8.98 -8.35
N LYS A 38 4.87 8.48 -9.19
CA LYS A 38 4.55 7.41 -10.14
C LYS A 38 4.12 6.13 -9.42
N GLY A 39 4.77 5.82 -8.30
CA GLY A 39 4.38 4.68 -7.46
C GLY A 39 2.98 4.84 -6.90
N ILE A 40 2.62 6.03 -6.44
CA ILE A 40 1.27 6.32 -5.95
C ILE A 40 0.23 6.10 -7.05
N LYS A 41 0.49 6.60 -8.25
CA LYS A 41 -0.40 6.40 -9.40
C LYS A 41 -0.54 4.93 -9.77
N SER A 42 0.56 4.17 -9.67
CA SER A 42 0.53 2.73 -9.90
C SER A 42 -0.36 2.02 -8.87
N VAL A 43 -0.25 2.39 -7.59
CA VAL A 43 -1.11 1.85 -6.54
C VAL A 43 -2.57 2.15 -6.86
N ALA A 44 -2.88 3.40 -7.19
CA ALA A 44 -4.26 3.80 -7.51
C ALA A 44 -4.84 2.98 -8.66
N LYS A 45 -4.04 2.76 -9.71
CA LYS A 45 -4.46 2.00 -10.87
C LYS A 45 -4.68 0.53 -10.55
N HIS A 46 -3.73 -0.11 -9.86
CA HIS A 46 -3.77 -1.56 -9.63
C HIS A 46 -4.67 -1.94 -8.46
N ALA A 47 -4.96 -1.02 -7.55
CA ALA A 47 -5.86 -1.27 -6.42
C ALA A 47 -7.30 -1.47 -6.84
N ALA A 48 -7.67 -1.11 -8.07
CA ALA A 48 -9.01 -1.34 -8.58
C ALA A 48 -9.32 -2.82 -8.85
N THR A 49 -8.30 -3.64 -8.99
CA THR A 49 -8.44 -5.06 -9.31
C THR A 49 -8.02 -5.91 -8.12
N LYS A 50 -8.97 -6.68 -7.57
CA LYS A 50 -8.72 -7.52 -6.40
C LYS A 50 -7.59 -8.53 -6.61
N ASP A 51 -7.44 -9.06 -7.82
CA ASP A 51 -6.43 -10.07 -8.11
C ASP A 51 -5.00 -9.54 -7.97
N ASN A 52 -4.81 -8.23 -7.92
CA ASN A 52 -3.50 -7.64 -7.73
C ASN A 52 -3.06 -7.64 -6.26
N PHE A 53 -3.94 -8.02 -5.35
CA PHE A 53 -3.63 -8.15 -3.92
C PHE A 53 -3.20 -9.59 -3.64
N LYS A 54 -1.92 -9.79 -3.34
CA LYS A 54 -1.36 -11.10 -3.03
C LYS A 54 -1.27 -11.26 -1.52
N THR A 55 -2.06 -12.17 -0.98
CA THR A 55 -2.16 -12.40 0.45
C THR A 55 -1.22 -13.52 0.90
N LYS A 56 -0.77 -13.44 2.14
CA LYS A 56 0.06 -14.48 2.73
C LYS A 56 -0.14 -14.54 4.24
N GLU A 57 -0.01 -15.74 4.78
CA GLU A 57 0.03 -15.94 6.22
C GLU A 57 1.50 -15.89 6.66
N THR A 58 1.79 -15.09 7.69
CA THR A 58 3.14 -14.95 8.23
C THR A 58 3.33 -15.88 9.42
N ARG A 59 4.57 -15.99 9.89
CA ARG A 59 4.87 -16.72 11.12
C ARG A 59 4.05 -16.18 12.27
N GLY A 60 3.54 -17.06 13.11
CA GLY A 60 2.70 -16.68 14.24
C GLY A 60 1.23 -16.51 13.90
N GLY A 61 0.81 -16.91 12.70
CA GLY A 61 -0.58 -16.89 12.31
C GLY A 61 -1.12 -15.51 11.94
N LYS A 62 -0.24 -14.55 11.68
CA LYS A 62 -0.65 -13.22 11.22
C LYS A 62 -0.77 -13.21 9.70
N TRP A 63 -1.51 -12.25 9.18
CA TRP A 63 -1.78 -12.10 7.75
C TRP A 63 -1.32 -10.77 7.22
N SER A 64 -0.84 -10.77 5.99
CA SER A 64 -0.47 -9.52 5.30
C SER A 64 -0.73 -9.67 3.81
N PHE A 65 -0.67 -8.55 3.07
CA PHE A 65 -0.82 -8.59 1.62
C PHE A 65 0.17 -7.64 0.96
N ASN A 66 0.49 -7.97 -0.29
CA ASN A 66 1.22 -7.08 -1.18
C ASN A 66 0.32 -6.66 -2.32
N LEU A 67 0.46 -5.43 -2.77
CA LEU A 67 -0.18 -4.97 -3.99
C LEU A 67 0.86 -5.00 -5.10
N VAL A 68 0.54 -5.69 -6.19
CA VAL A 68 1.48 -5.87 -7.31
C VAL A 68 0.98 -5.15 -8.55
N ALA A 69 1.94 -4.68 -9.36
CA ALA A 69 1.66 -4.12 -10.68
C ALA A 69 1.53 -5.24 -11.71
N GLY A 70 1.18 -4.88 -12.94
CA GLY A 70 0.93 -5.85 -14.02
C GLY A 70 2.10 -6.76 -14.35
N ASN A 71 3.32 -6.38 -13.97
CA ASN A 71 4.53 -7.19 -14.17
C ASN A 71 4.88 -8.02 -12.93
N ASN A 72 3.95 -8.19 -12.00
CA ASN A 72 4.12 -8.86 -10.70
C ASN A 72 5.10 -8.17 -9.74
N LYS A 73 5.45 -6.93 -10.03
CA LYS A 73 6.32 -6.16 -9.14
C LYS A 73 5.54 -5.64 -7.96
N VAL A 74 6.05 -5.84 -6.75
CA VAL A 74 5.42 -5.33 -5.53
C VAL A 74 5.55 -3.81 -5.51
N VAL A 75 4.41 -3.11 -5.45
CA VAL A 75 4.39 -1.64 -5.38
C VAL A 75 4.07 -1.14 -3.98
N ALA A 76 3.45 -1.98 -3.15
CA ALA A 76 3.14 -1.61 -1.77
C ALA A 76 2.93 -2.86 -0.92
N THR A 77 3.21 -2.75 0.37
CA THR A 77 3.09 -3.84 1.35
C THR A 77 2.23 -3.38 2.51
N SER A 78 1.35 -4.26 2.99
CA SER A 78 0.49 -3.95 4.14
C SER A 78 1.21 -4.17 5.46
N GLN A 79 0.59 -3.63 6.53
CA GLN A 79 0.95 -4.03 7.89
C GLN A 79 0.51 -5.48 8.14
N SER A 80 0.93 -6.03 9.28
CA SER A 80 0.47 -7.36 9.70
C SER A 80 -0.89 -7.27 10.38
N TYR A 81 -1.79 -8.19 10.04
CA TYR A 81 -3.12 -8.27 10.63
C TYR A 81 -3.22 -9.53 11.50
N ALA A 82 -4.00 -9.45 12.56
CA ALA A 82 -4.15 -10.55 13.51
C ALA A 82 -4.88 -11.75 12.89
N ASP A 83 -5.76 -11.49 11.91
CA ASP A 83 -6.52 -12.55 11.25
C ASP A 83 -6.84 -12.16 9.80
N ARG A 84 -7.34 -13.14 9.07
CA ARG A 84 -7.66 -12.96 7.64
C ARG A 84 -8.80 -11.96 7.44
N SER A 85 -9.77 -11.94 8.33
CA SER A 85 -10.90 -11.02 8.23
C SER A 85 -10.45 -9.57 8.32
N SER A 86 -9.56 -9.25 9.26
CA SER A 86 -9.00 -7.91 9.39
C SER A 86 -8.18 -7.52 8.16
N MET A 87 -7.40 -8.46 7.62
CA MET A 87 -6.64 -8.25 6.39
C MET A 87 -7.58 -7.92 5.22
N ASN A 88 -8.69 -8.64 5.09
CA ASN A 88 -9.65 -8.39 4.00
C ASN A 88 -10.28 -7.00 4.12
N LYS A 89 -10.49 -6.52 5.33
CA LYS A 89 -10.96 -5.14 5.55
C LYS A 89 -9.92 -4.13 5.09
N GLY A 90 -8.63 -4.41 5.33
CA GLY A 90 -7.55 -3.57 4.85
C GLY A 90 -7.51 -3.51 3.32
N ILE A 91 -7.66 -4.65 2.65
CA ILE A 91 -7.72 -4.71 1.19
C ILE A 91 -8.89 -3.86 0.67
N LYS A 92 -10.06 -4.00 1.26
CA LYS A 92 -11.23 -3.19 0.90
C LYS A 92 -10.96 -1.70 1.05
N SER A 93 -10.29 -1.32 2.13
CA SER A 93 -9.95 0.07 2.38
C SER A 93 -9.02 0.62 1.30
N VAL A 94 -8.03 -0.15 0.87
CA VAL A 94 -7.14 0.25 -0.23
C VAL A 94 -7.93 0.40 -1.52
N MET A 95 -8.78 -0.56 -1.85
CA MET A 95 -9.59 -0.51 -3.07
C MET A 95 -10.50 0.71 -3.10
N THR A 96 -10.97 1.15 -1.94
CA THR A 96 -11.86 2.31 -1.84
C THR A 96 -11.10 3.63 -1.88
N ASN A 97 -9.97 3.71 -1.20
CA ASN A 97 -9.28 4.98 -0.96
C ASN A 97 -8.17 5.28 -1.98
N ALA A 98 -7.45 4.27 -2.46
CA ALA A 98 -6.32 4.49 -3.37
C ALA A 98 -6.74 5.15 -4.69
N PRO A 99 -7.84 4.74 -5.35
CA PRO A 99 -8.23 5.35 -6.63
C PRO A 99 -8.60 6.83 -6.54
N LYS A 100 -8.88 7.34 -5.35
CA LYS A 100 -9.21 8.76 -5.14
C LYS A 100 -8.00 9.66 -5.33
N LEU A 101 -6.79 9.13 -5.26
CA LEU A 101 -5.53 9.86 -5.47
C LEU A 101 -5.41 11.13 -4.62
N LYS A 102 -5.92 11.11 -3.42
CA LYS A 102 -5.74 12.24 -2.49
C LYS A 102 -4.37 12.14 -1.84
N ILE A 103 -3.59 13.20 -1.96
CA ILE A 103 -2.23 13.29 -1.42
C ILE A 103 -2.16 14.47 -0.46
N SER A 104 -1.69 14.23 0.74
CA SER A 104 -1.51 15.30 1.73
C SER A 104 -0.15 15.98 1.58
#